data_a38a118b988aecae6fbff47a0c7855c3
#
_entry.id   a38a118b988aecae6fbff47a0c7855c3
#
_cell.length_a   1.000
_cell.length_b   1.000
_cell.length_c   1.000
_cell.angle_alpha   90.00
_cell.angle_beta   90.00
_cell.angle_gamma   90.00
#
_symmetry.space_group_name_H-M   'P 1'
#
loop_
_entity.id
_entity.type
_entity.pdbx_description
1 polymer ?
#
loop_
_entity_poly.entity_id
_entity_poly.type
_entity_poly.pdbx_seq_one_letter_code
_entity_poly.pdbx_strand_id
1 'polypeptide(L)'
;MIIIAIWLGIGSVSFAQMSKNQPTGEAVAIGLKGGLNVPRMLYFNNKALSQLPQAFTFTPMGGLFFDIPIGNVLALSPEFVYLQRGTAMSYEHRPSGAQVHYSMSVHYVDFRLPLELRWPIRPYFQPYLMAGAEVGMRLGGQIHIDRTAPIQLEQTIDVGDANLNLIHAGAFAGIGIRSRIGLGSRHILLKLSASAHQGLLDSYSAAEKEGSVSAVNVNAYQLSGWRLPQGLEVCLGIAIPLEKHVDDACATFANDRYRRHGKGRHLFGF
;
A
#
# COMPACT_ATOMS: atom_id res chain seq x y z
N MET A 1 27.32 -6.01 -6.90
CA MET A 1 27.90 -5.81 -5.55
C MET A 1 28.19 -4.35 -5.18
N ILE A 2 28.04 -3.39 -6.07
CA ILE A 2 28.35 -1.94 -5.82
C ILE A 2 27.15 -1.20 -5.20
N ILE A 3 25.92 -1.64 -5.41
CA ILE A 3 24.70 -0.96 -4.93
C ILE A 3 24.49 -1.11 -3.41
N ILE A 4 24.99 -2.17 -2.78
CA ILE A 4 24.85 -2.40 -1.33
C ILE A 4 25.78 -1.49 -0.51
N ALA A 5 26.92 -1.08 -1.06
CA ALA A 5 27.88 -0.24 -0.37
C ALA A 5 27.41 1.23 -0.22
N ILE A 6 26.54 1.70 -1.13
CA ILE A 6 26.00 3.07 -1.09
C ILE A 6 24.95 3.20 0.03
N TRP A 7 24.23 2.12 0.35
CA TRP A 7 23.22 2.11 1.41
C TRP A 7 23.78 2.17 2.83
N LEU A 8 24.98 1.61 3.06
CA LEU A 8 25.63 1.62 4.38
C LEU A 8 26.35 2.94 4.69
N GLY A 9 26.69 3.73 3.66
CA GLY A 9 27.40 5.01 3.85
C GLY A 9 26.49 6.19 4.23
N ILE A 10 25.21 6.16 3.89
CA ILE A 10 24.26 7.25 4.16
C ILE A 10 23.67 7.14 5.57
N GLY A 11 23.66 5.94 6.15
CA GLY A 11 23.07 5.68 7.47
C GLY A 11 23.83 6.25 8.67
N SER A 12 25.12 6.54 8.54
CA SER A 12 25.96 6.88 9.70
C SER A 12 26.02 8.38 10.04
N VAL A 13 25.57 9.26 9.18
CA VAL A 13 25.76 10.72 9.36
C VAL A 13 24.58 11.43 10.05
N SER A 14 23.39 10.83 10.10
CA SER A 14 22.18 11.56 10.50
C SER A 14 21.59 11.22 11.87
N PHE A 15 22.02 10.15 12.51
CA PHE A 15 21.39 9.71 13.77
C PHE A 15 21.75 10.56 15.01
N ALA A 16 22.87 11.26 14.98
CA ALA A 16 23.38 11.98 16.16
C ALA A 16 22.80 13.40 16.36
N GLN A 17 22.24 14.02 15.34
CA GLN A 17 21.77 15.42 15.40
C GLN A 17 20.25 15.60 15.57
N MET A 18 19.45 14.54 15.46
CA MET A 18 17.99 14.65 15.45
C MET A 18 17.31 14.63 16.84
N SER A 19 18.10 14.56 17.93
CA SER A 19 17.55 14.20 19.24
C SER A 19 17.07 15.35 20.13
N LYS A 20 17.20 16.63 19.74
CA LYS A 20 17.03 17.69 20.76
C LYS A 20 15.71 18.46 20.83
N ASN A 21 14.79 18.36 19.86
CA ASN A 21 13.62 19.25 19.85
C ASN A 21 12.30 18.61 19.37
N GLN A 22 12.06 17.32 19.61
CA GLN A 22 10.73 16.78 19.36
C GLN A 22 10.02 16.41 20.66
N PRO A 23 8.73 16.76 20.80
CA PRO A 23 7.94 16.27 21.92
C PRO A 23 7.91 14.75 21.87
N THR A 24 8.49 14.14 22.89
CA THR A 24 8.44 12.69 23.16
C THR A 24 6.97 12.28 23.27
N GLY A 25 6.43 11.60 22.26
CA GLY A 25 5.12 11.04 22.32
C GLY A 25 4.19 11.41 21.15
N GLU A 26 4.55 10.99 19.93
CA GLU A 26 3.53 10.98 18.87
C GLU A 26 2.45 9.96 19.26
N ALA A 27 1.18 10.41 19.28
CA ALA A 27 0.06 9.54 19.57
C ALA A 27 -0.21 8.59 18.40
N VAL A 28 -0.71 7.41 18.70
CA VAL A 28 -1.28 6.50 17.71
C VAL A 28 -2.42 7.23 17.00
N ALA A 29 -2.51 7.09 15.69
CA ALA A 29 -3.59 7.67 14.92
C ALA A 29 -4.36 6.58 14.14
N ILE A 30 -5.64 6.82 13.92
CA ILE A 30 -6.49 6.01 13.06
C ILE A 30 -6.99 6.86 11.91
N GLY A 31 -7.00 6.31 10.72
CA GLY A 31 -7.37 7.05 9.53
C GLY A 31 -8.03 6.24 8.43
N LEU A 32 -8.53 6.99 7.47
CA LEU A 32 -9.05 6.50 6.20
C LEU A 32 -8.05 6.85 5.11
N LYS A 33 -7.88 5.95 4.15
CA LYS A 33 -7.13 6.21 2.92
C LYS A 33 -7.95 5.88 1.70
N GLY A 34 -7.73 6.62 0.63
CA GLY A 34 -8.31 6.37 -0.68
C GLY A 34 -7.32 6.74 -1.76
N GLY A 35 -7.46 6.12 -2.92
CA GLY A 35 -6.53 6.35 -4.00
C GLY A 35 -6.86 5.59 -5.27
N LEU A 36 -5.87 5.56 -6.15
CA LEU A 36 -5.91 4.86 -7.41
C LEU A 36 -4.81 3.81 -7.47
N ASN A 37 -5.16 2.65 -7.98
CA ASN A 37 -4.26 1.57 -8.28
C ASN A 37 -4.19 1.37 -9.80
N VAL A 38 -2.99 1.10 -10.32
CA VAL A 38 -2.73 0.71 -11.70
C VAL A 38 -2.27 -0.74 -11.69
N PRO A 39 -3.21 -1.71 -11.77
CA PRO A 39 -2.87 -3.12 -11.71
C PRO A 39 -2.21 -3.58 -13.01
N ARG A 40 -1.30 -4.53 -12.88
CA ARG A 40 -0.64 -5.24 -13.96
C ARG A 40 -0.43 -6.70 -13.60
N MET A 41 -0.17 -7.54 -14.60
CA MET A 41 0.18 -8.93 -14.40
C MET A 41 1.57 -9.20 -15.00
N LEU A 42 2.45 -9.76 -14.19
CA LEU A 42 3.76 -10.22 -14.65
C LEU A 42 3.68 -11.71 -14.99
N TYR A 43 4.09 -12.07 -16.20
CA TYR A 43 4.10 -13.44 -16.68
C TYR A 43 5.54 -13.96 -16.70
N PHE A 44 5.85 -14.94 -15.83
CA PHE A 44 7.13 -15.62 -15.83
C PHE A 44 7.08 -16.87 -16.70
N ASN A 45 8.17 -17.15 -17.40
CA ASN A 45 8.35 -18.33 -18.27
C ASN A 45 7.40 -18.39 -19.48
N ASN A 46 6.68 -17.33 -19.79
CA ASN A 46 5.88 -17.23 -21.00
C ASN A 46 6.25 -15.97 -21.80
N LYS A 47 7.23 -16.15 -22.71
CA LYS A 47 7.74 -15.03 -23.54
C LYS A 47 6.67 -14.39 -24.42
N ALA A 48 5.72 -15.19 -24.91
CA ALA A 48 4.67 -14.66 -25.76
C ALA A 48 3.76 -13.67 -25.04
N LEU A 49 3.38 -13.96 -23.80
CA LEU A 49 2.52 -13.09 -23.02
C LEU A 49 3.23 -11.92 -22.38
N SER A 50 4.48 -12.11 -21.98
CA SER A 50 5.26 -11.00 -21.43
C SER A 50 5.51 -9.88 -22.43
N GLN A 51 5.37 -10.18 -23.73
CA GLN A 51 5.51 -9.20 -24.83
C GLN A 51 4.19 -8.55 -25.22
N LEU A 52 3.04 -9.04 -24.74
CA LEU A 52 1.76 -8.41 -25.06
C LEU A 52 1.62 -7.06 -24.34
N PRO A 53 1.18 -6.02 -25.05
CA PRO A 53 0.91 -4.74 -24.45
C PRO A 53 -0.28 -4.87 -23.49
N GLN A 54 -0.05 -4.55 -22.22
CA GLN A 54 -1.11 -4.45 -21.23
C GLN A 54 -1.61 -3.00 -21.19
N ALA A 55 -2.93 -2.84 -21.22
CA ALA A 55 -3.54 -1.54 -21.10
C ALA A 55 -3.38 -1.00 -19.67
N PHE A 56 -3.18 0.30 -19.56
CA PHE A 56 -3.21 0.98 -18.27
C PHE A 56 -4.66 1.14 -17.82
N THR A 57 -5.01 0.47 -16.74
CA THR A 57 -6.34 0.58 -16.13
C THR A 57 -6.18 1.22 -14.76
N PHE A 58 -6.97 2.25 -14.49
CA PHE A 58 -7.01 2.89 -13.18
C PHE A 58 -8.19 2.34 -12.39
N THR A 59 -7.91 1.79 -11.22
CA THR A 59 -8.94 1.22 -10.35
C THR A 59 -8.96 1.93 -9.01
N PRO A 60 -10.15 2.24 -8.45
CA PRO A 60 -10.24 2.86 -7.14
C PRO A 60 -9.81 1.89 -6.06
N MET A 61 -9.23 2.44 -5.01
CA MET A 61 -8.90 1.71 -3.79
C MET A 61 -9.24 2.55 -2.57
N GLY A 62 -9.48 1.88 -1.45
CA GLY A 62 -9.77 2.57 -0.20
C GLY A 62 -9.65 1.64 1.00
N GLY A 63 -9.44 2.22 2.18
CA GLY A 63 -9.27 1.41 3.37
C GLY A 63 -9.05 2.21 4.63
N LEU A 64 -8.78 1.47 5.69
CA LEU A 64 -8.44 1.95 7.01
C LEU A 64 -6.94 1.78 7.24
N PHE A 65 -6.34 2.68 7.98
CA PHE A 65 -4.97 2.51 8.45
C PHE A 65 -4.81 3.01 9.88
N PHE A 66 -3.83 2.45 10.55
CA PHE A 66 -3.33 2.91 11.83
C PHE A 66 -1.96 3.52 11.61
N ASP A 67 -1.60 4.50 12.40
CA ASP A 67 -0.29 5.10 12.42
C ASP A 67 0.28 4.95 13.83
N ILE A 68 1.21 4.00 14.00
CA ILE A 68 1.79 3.62 15.29
C ILE A 68 3.25 4.04 15.29
N PRO A 69 3.61 5.19 15.88
CA PRO A 69 4.98 5.64 15.94
C PRO A 69 5.83 4.75 16.85
N ILE A 70 6.99 4.32 16.36
CA ILE A 70 8.00 3.57 17.10
C ILE A 70 9.22 4.48 17.26
N GLY A 71 9.13 5.43 18.17
CA GLY A 71 10.15 6.48 18.32
C GLY A 71 10.00 7.60 17.30
N ASN A 72 11.11 8.33 17.06
CA ASN A 72 11.06 9.57 16.28
C ASN A 72 11.17 9.38 14.77
N VAL A 73 11.66 8.23 14.32
CA VAL A 73 12.05 7.98 12.93
C VAL A 73 11.30 6.80 12.33
N LEU A 74 10.87 5.85 13.16
CA LEU A 74 10.19 4.65 12.72
C LEU A 74 8.71 4.69 13.09
N ALA A 75 7.87 4.12 12.22
CA ALA A 75 6.49 3.84 12.53
C ALA A 75 6.02 2.56 11.84
N LEU A 76 5.05 1.92 12.45
CA LEU A 76 4.32 0.80 11.90
C LEU A 76 2.93 1.30 11.51
N SER A 77 2.47 0.98 10.30
CA SER A 77 1.18 1.48 9.79
C SER A 77 0.29 0.33 9.30
N PRO A 78 -0.25 -0.53 10.17
CA PRO A 78 -1.15 -1.60 9.72
C PRO A 78 -2.33 -1.04 8.94
N GLU A 79 -2.69 -1.70 7.83
CA GLU A 79 -3.72 -1.24 6.92
C GLU A 79 -4.66 -2.37 6.49
N PHE A 80 -5.94 -2.05 6.34
CA PHE A 80 -6.94 -2.88 5.68
C PHE A 80 -7.43 -2.16 4.44
N VAL A 81 -7.17 -2.71 3.28
CA VAL A 81 -7.39 -2.03 2.00
C VAL A 81 -8.24 -2.90 1.08
N TYR A 82 -9.32 -2.32 0.59
CA TYR A 82 -10.06 -2.85 -0.55
C TYR A 82 -9.48 -2.28 -1.83
N LEU A 83 -9.19 -3.15 -2.80
CA LEU A 83 -8.68 -2.76 -4.11
C LEU A 83 -9.09 -3.76 -5.18
N GLN A 84 -9.02 -3.32 -6.42
CA GLN A 84 -9.21 -4.13 -7.59
C GLN A 84 -7.86 -4.41 -8.26
N ARG A 85 -7.58 -5.68 -8.53
CA ARG A 85 -6.41 -6.14 -9.28
C ARG A 85 -6.86 -6.76 -10.58
N GLY A 86 -5.96 -6.82 -11.56
CA GLY A 86 -6.25 -7.45 -12.83
C GLY A 86 -5.36 -6.95 -13.93
N THR A 87 -5.77 -7.21 -15.16
CA THR A 87 -5.06 -6.76 -16.37
C THR A 87 -6.05 -6.67 -17.51
N ALA A 88 -5.77 -5.79 -18.46
CA ALA A 88 -6.46 -5.74 -19.73
C ALA A 88 -5.43 -5.81 -20.85
N MET A 89 -5.69 -6.66 -21.86
CA MET A 89 -4.79 -6.83 -23.00
C MET A 89 -5.60 -7.08 -24.27
N SER A 90 -5.03 -6.64 -25.39
CA SER A 90 -5.59 -6.90 -26.71
C SER A 90 -4.50 -7.50 -27.59
N TYR A 91 -4.85 -8.58 -28.28
CA TYR A 91 -3.91 -9.25 -29.17
C TYR A 91 -4.61 -9.88 -30.36
N GLU A 92 -3.86 -10.12 -31.42
CA GLU A 92 -4.33 -10.82 -32.61
C GLU A 92 -3.97 -12.32 -32.50
N HIS A 93 -4.97 -13.16 -32.64
CA HIS A 93 -4.79 -14.60 -32.70
C HIS A 93 -4.31 -15.00 -34.09
N ARG A 94 -3.00 -15.15 -34.26
CA ARG A 94 -2.35 -15.38 -35.56
C ARG A 94 -2.96 -16.44 -36.47
N PRO A 95 -3.38 -17.64 -35.98
CA PRO A 95 -3.98 -18.63 -36.86
C PRO A 95 -5.31 -18.22 -37.48
N SER A 96 -6.10 -17.37 -36.83
CA SER A 96 -7.43 -16.98 -37.30
C SER A 96 -7.56 -15.50 -37.67
N GLY A 97 -6.54 -14.68 -37.45
CA GLY A 97 -6.63 -13.23 -37.59
C GLY A 97 -7.62 -12.55 -36.65
N ALA A 98 -8.13 -13.28 -35.65
CA ALA A 98 -9.12 -12.76 -34.73
C ALA A 98 -8.48 -11.77 -33.75
N GLN A 99 -9.13 -10.63 -33.55
CA GLN A 99 -8.80 -9.72 -32.45
C GLN A 99 -9.45 -10.24 -31.17
N VAL A 100 -8.65 -10.40 -30.14
CA VAL A 100 -9.09 -10.83 -28.81
C VAL A 100 -8.82 -9.75 -27.80
N HIS A 101 -9.86 -9.30 -27.13
CA HIS A 101 -9.80 -8.41 -25.99
C HIS A 101 -10.03 -9.23 -24.72
N TYR A 102 -9.04 -9.23 -23.86
CA TYR A 102 -9.07 -9.91 -22.56
C TYR A 102 -9.00 -8.87 -21.46
N SER A 103 -9.96 -8.89 -20.55
CA SER A 103 -9.89 -8.08 -19.34
C SER A 103 -10.24 -8.93 -18.12
N MET A 104 -9.42 -8.78 -17.09
CA MET A 104 -9.62 -9.45 -15.81
C MET A 104 -9.72 -8.39 -14.72
N SER A 105 -10.76 -8.52 -13.89
CA SER A 105 -11.04 -7.64 -12.77
C SER A 105 -11.33 -8.48 -11.53
N VAL A 106 -10.47 -8.40 -10.53
CA VAL A 106 -10.57 -9.19 -9.30
C VAL A 106 -10.53 -8.27 -8.10
N HIS A 107 -11.50 -8.42 -7.21
CA HIS A 107 -11.63 -7.63 -5.99
C HIS A 107 -10.97 -8.34 -4.82
N TYR A 108 -10.15 -7.59 -4.06
CA TYR A 108 -9.41 -8.07 -2.91
C TYR A 108 -9.65 -7.20 -1.68
N VAL A 109 -9.56 -7.81 -0.52
CA VAL A 109 -9.29 -7.13 0.74
C VAL A 109 -7.92 -7.57 1.21
N ASP A 110 -7.01 -6.61 1.31
CA ASP A 110 -5.63 -6.84 1.73
C ASP A 110 -5.42 -6.32 3.15
N PHE A 111 -4.76 -7.12 3.96
CA PHE A 111 -4.08 -6.68 5.16
C PHE A 111 -2.62 -6.40 4.82
N ARG A 112 -2.15 -5.21 5.17
CA ARG A 112 -0.80 -4.72 4.89
C ARG A 112 -0.12 -4.28 6.16
N LEU A 113 1.20 -4.49 6.21
CA LEU A 113 2.01 -4.12 7.36
C LEU A 113 3.23 -3.30 6.89
N PRO A 114 3.04 -2.02 6.53
CA PRO A 114 4.16 -1.14 6.18
C PRO A 114 4.95 -0.73 7.42
N LEU A 115 6.26 -0.83 7.31
CA LEU A 115 7.23 -0.16 8.16
C LEU A 115 7.65 1.14 7.46
N GLU A 116 7.51 2.25 8.16
CA GLU A 116 7.83 3.58 7.65
C GLU A 116 9.10 4.12 8.30
N LEU A 117 10.03 4.56 7.48
CA LEU A 117 11.21 5.33 7.89
C LEU A 117 10.94 6.80 7.59
N ARG A 118 10.82 7.62 8.61
CA ARG A 118 10.39 9.02 8.56
C ARG A 118 11.55 9.97 8.79
N TRP A 119 11.58 11.06 8.04
CA TRP A 119 12.50 12.17 8.27
C TRP A 119 11.73 13.38 8.78
N PRO A 120 11.75 13.67 10.09
CA PRO A 120 11.04 14.79 10.67
C PRO A 120 11.77 16.12 10.40
N ILE A 121 11.70 16.61 9.18
CA ILE A 121 12.32 17.88 8.77
C ILE A 121 11.57 19.06 9.42
N ARG A 122 10.23 19.01 9.37
CA ARG A 122 9.35 20.01 9.98
C ARG A 122 8.03 19.32 10.42
N PRO A 123 7.31 19.88 11.42
CA PRO A 123 6.05 19.30 11.89
C PRO A 123 5.01 19.09 10.79
N TYR A 124 4.98 19.98 9.80
CA TYR A 124 4.04 19.95 8.67
C TYR A 124 4.61 19.30 7.40
N PHE A 125 5.86 18.80 7.45
CA PHE A 125 6.50 18.17 6.31
C PHE A 125 7.45 17.06 6.76
N GLN A 126 7.00 15.84 6.67
CA GLN A 126 7.74 14.64 7.07
C GLN A 126 7.72 13.65 5.90
N PRO A 127 8.71 13.68 5.02
CA PRO A 127 8.85 12.64 4.00
C PRO A 127 9.17 11.30 4.66
N TYR A 128 8.74 10.21 4.03
CA TYR A 128 9.02 8.88 4.52
C TYR A 128 9.21 7.88 3.37
N LEU A 129 9.98 6.84 3.66
CA LEU A 129 10.02 5.61 2.87
C LEU A 129 9.17 4.57 3.58
N MET A 130 8.55 3.70 2.83
CA MET A 130 7.81 2.57 3.37
C MET A 130 8.13 1.29 2.63
N ALA A 131 8.14 0.18 3.36
CA ALA A 131 8.22 -1.15 2.80
C ALA A 131 7.46 -2.12 3.71
N GLY A 132 6.89 -3.16 3.14
CA GLY A 132 6.13 -4.12 3.93
C GLY A 132 5.68 -5.33 3.15
N ALA A 133 5.02 -6.23 3.87
CA ALA A 133 4.35 -7.38 3.33
C ALA A 133 2.83 -7.13 3.28
N GLU A 134 2.19 -7.81 2.35
CA GLU A 134 0.73 -7.82 2.24
C GLU A 134 0.22 -9.26 2.10
N VAL A 135 -0.93 -9.50 2.67
CA VAL A 135 -1.71 -10.72 2.45
C VAL A 135 -3.15 -10.30 2.19
N GLY A 136 -3.75 -10.87 1.16
CA GLY A 136 -5.09 -10.52 0.76
C GLY A 136 -5.96 -11.73 0.47
N MET A 137 -7.26 -11.50 0.55
CA MET A 137 -8.28 -12.47 0.21
C MET A 137 -9.12 -11.95 -0.95
N ARG A 138 -9.32 -12.79 -1.96
CA ARG A 138 -10.20 -12.52 -3.08
C ARG A 138 -11.65 -12.52 -2.60
N LEU A 139 -12.39 -11.49 -2.94
CA LEU A 139 -13.84 -11.39 -2.68
C LEU A 139 -14.68 -11.89 -3.87
N GLY A 140 -14.17 -11.70 -5.09
CA GLY A 140 -14.86 -12.04 -6.32
C GLY A 140 -14.22 -11.32 -7.50
N GLY A 141 -14.86 -11.41 -8.66
CA GLY A 141 -14.41 -10.72 -9.86
C GLY A 141 -14.85 -11.43 -11.12
N GLN A 142 -14.48 -10.87 -12.26
CA GLN A 142 -14.87 -11.39 -13.58
C GLN A 142 -13.70 -11.32 -14.55
N ILE A 143 -13.70 -12.29 -15.45
CA ILE A 143 -12.84 -12.32 -16.63
C ILE A 143 -13.77 -12.14 -17.83
N HIS A 144 -13.53 -11.10 -18.61
CA HIS A 144 -14.26 -10.79 -19.82
C HIS A 144 -13.39 -11.05 -21.04
N ILE A 145 -13.87 -11.83 -21.99
CA ILE A 145 -13.19 -12.19 -23.22
C ILE A 145 -14.09 -11.82 -24.37
N ASP A 146 -13.66 -10.92 -25.21
CA ASP A 146 -14.33 -10.54 -26.45
C ASP A 146 -13.44 -10.89 -27.65
N ARG A 147 -14.01 -11.63 -28.61
CA ARG A 147 -13.37 -12.06 -29.83
C ARG A 147 -14.20 -11.60 -31.03
N THR A 148 -13.59 -10.84 -31.92
CA THR A 148 -14.29 -10.14 -33.00
C THR A 148 -14.41 -10.93 -34.31
N ALA A 149 -13.56 -11.94 -34.59
CA ALA A 149 -13.56 -12.71 -35.84
C ALA A 149 -12.88 -14.07 -35.67
N PRO A 150 -13.13 -15.09 -36.52
CA PRO A 150 -14.20 -15.21 -37.55
C PRO A 150 -15.59 -15.45 -36.98
N ILE A 151 -15.67 -15.81 -35.70
CA ILE A 151 -16.92 -15.97 -34.94
C ILE A 151 -16.84 -14.99 -33.79
N GLN A 152 -17.79 -14.08 -33.73
CA GLN A 152 -17.90 -13.17 -32.57
C GLN A 152 -18.29 -14.02 -31.35
N LEU A 153 -17.47 -13.95 -30.33
CA LEU A 153 -17.69 -14.65 -29.06
C LEU A 153 -17.44 -13.65 -27.94
N GLU A 154 -18.45 -13.39 -27.16
CA GLU A 154 -18.37 -12.64 -25.93
C GLU A 154 -18.62 -13.57 -24.77
N GLN A 155 -17.69 -13.67 -23.84
CA GLN A 155 -17.79 -14.55 -22.69
C GLN A 155 -17.35 -13.85 -21.43
N THR A 156 -18.17 -13.95 -20.39
CA THR A 156 -17.85 -13.50 -19.04
C THR A 156 -17.78 -14.71 -18.12
N ILE A 157 -16.68 -14.86 -17.40
CA ILE A 157 -16.40 -15.98 -16.51
C ILE A 157 -16.20 -15.43 -15.10
N ASP A 158 -16.83 -16.02 -14.10
CA ASP A 158 -16.52 -15.71 -12.72
C ASP A 158 -15.11 -16.20 -12.35
N VAL A 159 -14.38 -15.40 -11.59
CA VAL A 159 -13.02 -15.77 -11.16
C VAL A 159 -12.99 -17.00 -10.25
N GLY A 160 -14.12 -17.35 -9.63
CA GLY A 160 -14.26 -18.59 -8.88
C GLY A 160 -14.17 -19.81 -9.79
N ASP A 161 -14.83 -19.76 -10.93
CA ASP A 161 -14.84 -20.84 -11.94
C ASP A 161 -13.53 -20.91 -12.71
N ALA A 162 -12.77 -19.81 -12.75
CA ALA A 162 -11.48 -19.72 -13.40
C ALA A 162 -10.29 -20.20 -12.53
N ASN A 163 -10.57 -20.87 -11.40
CA ASN A 163 -9.56 -21.43 -10.48
C ASN A 163 -8.48 -20.43 -10.01
N LEU A 164 -8.83 -19.15 -9.89
CA LEU A 164 -7.91 -18.19 -9.26
C LEU A 164 -7.76 -18.50 -7.77
N ASN A 165 -6.55 -18.34 -7.26
CA ASN A 165 -6.27 -18.53 -5.84
C ASN A 165 -7.10 -17.57 -4.97
N LEU A 166 -7.63 -18.09 -3.87
CA LEU A 166 -8.39 -17.30 -2.89
C LEU A 166 -7.48 -16.34 -2.13
N ILE A 167 -6.25 -16.77 -1.84
CA ILE A 167 -5.30 -16.02 -1.05
C ILE A 167 -4.21 -15.46 -1.96
N HIS A 168 -3.88 -14.21 -1.73
CA HIS A 168 -2.76 -13.51 -2.33
C HIS A 168 -1.76 -13.13 -1.25
N ALA A 169 -0.48 -13.16 -1.56
CA ALA A 169 0.57 -12.60 -0.73
C ALA A 169 1.57 -11.85 -1.59
N GLY A 170 2.10 -10.77 -1.06
CA GLY A 170 3.00 -9.90 -1.78
C GLY A 170 3.87 -9.07 -0.86
N ALA A 171 4.71 -8.29 -1.49
CA ALA A 171 5.52 -7.26 -0.86
C ALA A 171 5.32 -5.94 -1.60
N PHE A 172 5.53 -4.85 -0.91
CA PHE A 172 5.45 -3.52 -1.50
C PHE A 172 6.51 -2.60 -0.92
N ALA A 173 6.85 -1.58 -1.70
CA ALA A 173 7.72 -0.50 -1.27
C ALA A 173 7.25 0.82 -1.88
N GLY A 174 7.50 1.92 -1.19
CA GLY A 174 7.04 3.22 -1.65
C GLY A 174 7.63 4.38 -0.88
N ILE A 175 7.16 5.55 -1.27
CA ILE A 175 7.54 6.84 -0.69
C ILE A 175 6.29 7.62 -0.34
N GLY A 176 6.41 8.54 0.59
CA GLY A 176 5.29 9.43 0.90
C GLY A 176 5.70 10.68 1.67
N ILE A 177 4.71 11.50 1.89
CA ILE A 177 4.80 12.71 2.69
C ILE A 177 3.69 12.67 3.73
N ARG A 178 4.05 12.91 4.97
CA ARG A 178 3.14 13.07 6.09
C ARG A 178 3.14 14.52 6.54
N SER A 179 1.97 15.07 6.78
CA SER A 179 1.78 16.44 7.24
C SER A 179 0.83 16.49 8.42
N ARG A 180 1.11 17.33 9.39
CA ARG A 180 0.18 17.65 10.49
C ARG A 180 -0.48 18.99 10.22
N ILE A 181 -1.79 19.01 10.25
CA ILE A 181 -2.59 20.22 10.08
C ILE A 181 -3.32 20.49 11.39
N GLY A 182 -3.09 21.65 11.96
CA GLY A 182 -3.81 22.11 13.15
C GLY A 182 -5.22 22.56 12.79
N LEU A 183 -6.22 22.04 13.48
CA LEU A 183 -7.61 22.46 13.41
C LEU A 183 -8.06 22.91 14.81
N GLY A 184 -7.75 24.14 15.15
CA GLY A 184 -7.98 24.66 16.49
C GLY A 184 -7.18 23.93 17.56
N SER A 185 -7.85 23.28 18.50
CA SER A 185 -7.22 22.49 19.57
C SER A 185 -6.84 21.05 19.15
N ARG A 186 -7.21 20.62 17.96
CA ARG A 186 -6.95 19.27 17.44
C ARG A 186 -5.99 19.31 16.26
N HIS A 187 -5.36 18.18 15.99
CA HIS A 187 -4.53 18.00 14.81
C HIS A 187 -5.11 16.86 13.97
N ILE A 188 -5.01 16.99 12.66
CA ILE A 188 -5.23 15.89 11.73
C ILE A 188 -3.92 15.58 11.01
N LEU A 189 -3.75 14.33 10.66
CA LEU A 189 -2.63 13.85 9.86
C LEU A 189 -3.09 13.66 8.43
N LEU A 190 -2.38 14.26 7.50
CA LEU A 190 -2.49 13.96 6.06
C LEU A 190 -1.29 13.12 5.64
N LYS A 191 -1.55 12.06 4.87
CA LYS A 191 -0.52 11.21 4.27
C LYS A 191 -0.77 11.13 2.78
N LEU A 192 0.22 11.49 1.97
CA LEU A 192 0.24 11.24 0.53
C LEU A 192 1.33 10.19 0.28
N SER A 193 1.00 9.13 -0.44
CA SER A 193 1.94 8.04 -0.71
C SER A 193 1.83 7.54 -2.14
N ALA A 194 2.97 7.07 -2.66
CA ALA A 194 3.06 6.31 -3.89
C ALA A 194 3.86 5.04 -3.62
N SER A 195 3.34 3.89 -4.04
CA SER A 195 3.95 2.58 -3.80
C SER A 195 3.86 1.67 -5.00
N ALA A 196 4.83 0.76 -5.09
CA ALA A 196 4.85 -0.33 -6.03
C ALA A 196 4.64 -1.65 -5.28
N HIS A 197 3.82 -2.51 -5.84
CA HIS A 197 3.43 -3.81 -5.29
C HIS A 197 3.91 -4.93 -6.18
N GLN A 198 4.35 -6.02 -5.58
CA GLN A 198 4.75 -7.24 -6.24
C GLN A 198 4.13 -8.44 -5.52
N GLY A 199 3.23 -9.14 -6.19
CA GLY A 199 2.74 -10.43 -5.72
C GLY A 199 3.85 -11.48 -5.72
N LEU A 200 3.85 -12.32 -4.71
CA LEU A 200 4.81 -13.41 -4.53
C LEU A 200 4.18 -14.78 -4.78
N LEU A 201 2.86 -14.87 -4.72
CA LEU A 201 2.10 -16.07 -5.01
C LEU A 201 1.50 -15.99 -6.42
N ASP A 202 1.47 -17.14 -7.09
CA ASP A 202 0.79 -17.25 -8.37
C ASP A 202 -0.71 -16.96 -8.20
N SER A 203 -1.28 -16.24 -9.14
CA SER A 203 -2.70 -15.90 -9.12
C SER A 203 -3.61 -17.09 -9.40
N TYR A 204 -3.09 -18.17 -9.99
CA TYR A 204 -3.87 -19.35 -10.37
C TYR A 204 -3.45 -20.58 -9.56
N SER A 205 -4.42 -21.47 -9.33
CA SER A 205 -4.18 -22.72 -8.61
C SER A 205 -3.31 -23.71 -9.40
N ALA A 206 -2.65 -24.62 -8.70
CA ALA A 206 -1.79 -25.63 -9.32
C ALA A 206 -2.53 -26.55 -10.29
N ALA A 207 -3.82 -26.82 -10.07
CA ALA A 207 -4.65 -27.67 -10.92
C ALA A 207 -4.73 -27.17 -12.37
N GLU A 208 -4.68 -25.85 -12.56
CA GLU A 208 -4.71 -25.25 -13.89
C GLU A 208 -3.37 -25.35 -14.63
N LYS A 209 -2.27 -25.51 -13.90
CA LYS A 209 -0.95 -25.70 -14.49
C LYS A 209 -0.81 -27.05 -15.19
N GLU A 210 -1.56 -28.06 -14.78
CA GLU A 210 -1.52 -29.41 -15.31
C GLU A 210 -2.45 -29.64 -16.52
N GLY A 211 -3.14 -28.61 -16.99
CA GLY A 211 -3.95 -28.70 -18.22
C GLY A 211 -5.33 -29.35 -18.06
N SER A 212 -5.78 -29.58 -16.84
CA SER A 212 -7.15 -30.04 -16.57
C SER A 212 -8.13 -28.88 -16.68
N VAL A 213 -8.48 -28.48 -17.88
CA VAL A 213 -9.39 -27.36 -18.09
C VAL A 213 -10.80 -27.81 -18.25
N SER A 214 -11.61 -27.32 -17.37
CA SER A 214 -13.03 -27.15 -17.54
C SER A 214 -13.36 -26.35 -18.82
N ALA A 215 -14.15 -26.92 -19.65
CA ALA A 215 -15.07 -26.48 -20.71
C ALA A 215 -14.91 -25.12 -21.44
N VAL A 216 -14.06 -24.22 -21.01
CA VAL A 216 -13.82 -22.97 -21.70
C VAL A 216 -12.49 -23.07 -22.45
N ASN A 217 -12.58 -23.09 -23.77
CA ASN A 217 -11.44 -23.14 -24.69
C ASN A 217 -10.59 -21.83 -24.65
N VAL A 218 -10.30 -21.30 -23.47
CA VAL A 218 -9.22 -20.36 -23.20
C VAL A 218 -7.87 -21.03 -23.42
N ASN A 219 -7.90 -22.31 -23.73
CA ASN A 219 -6.80 -23.27 -23.82
C ASN A 219 -5.69 -22.96 -24.79
N ALA A 220 -5.93 -22.19 -25.81
CA ALA A 220 -4.85 -21.73 -26.67
C ALA A 220 -3.88 -20.76 -25.95
N TYR A 221 -4.31 -20.26 -24.80
CA TYR A 221 -3.60 -19.26 -23.98
C TYR A 221 -3.42 -19.71 -22.54
N GLN A 222 -3.55 -20.97 -22.30
CA GLN A 222 -3.08 -21.58 -21.05
C GLN A 222 -1.59 -21.42 -20.97
N LEU A 223 -1.35 -20.53 -20.43
CA LEU A 223 -0.38 -19.73 -19.86
C LEU A 223 0.39 -20.58 -18.88
N SER A 224 1.15 -21.55 -19.43
CA SER A 224 2.19 -22.20 -18.63
C SER A 224 3.10 -21.11 -18.08
N GLY A 225 3.28 -21.07 -16.79
CA GLY A 225 4.13 -20.07 -16.13
C GLY A 225 3.42 -19.39 -14.96
N TRP A 226 4.21 -18.68 -14.18
CA TRP A 226 3.73 -17.95 -13.01
C TRP A 226 3.15 -16.62 -13.42
N ARG A 227 2.02 -16.27 -12.81
CA ARG A 227 1.30 -15.02 -13.02
C ARG A 227 1.26 -14.25 -11.72
N LEU A 228 2.17 -13.32 -11.60
CA LEU A 228 2.32 -12.52 -10.39
C LEU A 228 1.65 -11.17 -10.57
N PRO A 229 0.69 -10.80 -9.71
CA PRO A 229 0.08 -9.49 -9.76
C PRO A 229 1.10 -8.43 -9.37
N GLN A 230 1.10 -7.33 -10.11
CA GLN A 230 1.86 -6.12 -9.83
C GLN A 230 0.93 -4.93 -9.78
N GLY A 231 1.37 -3.83 -9.20
CA GLY A 231 0.60 -2.58 -9.21
C GLY A 231 1.43 -1.39 -8.79
N LEU A 232 0.98 -0.23 -9.26
CA LEU A 232 1.42 1.06 -8.77
C LEU A 232 0.22 1.74 -8.11
N GLU A 233 0.41 2.29 -6.93
CA GLU A 233 -0.65 2.92 -6.17
C GLU A 233 -0.28 4.34 -5.79
N VAL A 234 -1.27 5.22 -5.82
CA VAL A 234 -1.17 6.58 -5.27
C VAL A 234 -2.36 6.80 -4.34
N CYS A 235 -2.07 7.11 -3.09
CA CYS A 235 -3.06 7.20 -2.03
C CYS A 235 -2.95 8.50 -1.24
N LEU A 236 -4.12 9.04 -0.87
CA LEU A 236 -4.28 10.09 0.11
C LEU A 236 -4.92 9.49 1.37
N GLY A 237 -4.33 9.73 2.52
CA GLY A 237 -4.83 9.30 3.83
C GLY A 237 -5.10 10.49 4.74
N ILE A 238 -6.15 10.38 5.54
CA ILE A 238 -6.48 11.34 6.60
C ILE A 238 -6.64 10.55 7.89
N ALA A 239 -5.92 10.96 8.96
CA ALA A 239 -6.01 10.31 10.25
C ALA A 239 -6.18 11.29 11.39
N ILE A 240 -6.81 10.81 12.45
CA ILE A 240 -7.01 11.53 13.69
C ILE A 240 -6.12 10.88 14.75
N PRO A 241 -5.22 11.63 15.39
CA PRO A 241 -4.44 11.14 16.51
C PRO A 241 -5.37 10.77 17.69
N LEU A 242 -5.14 9.60 18.26
CA LEU A 242 -5.80 9.18 19.49
C LEU A 242 -5.00 9.76 20.65
N GLU A 243 -5.22 11.04 20.94
CA GLU A 243 -4.57 11.69 22.08
C GLU A 243 -4.99 10.99 23.37
N LYS A 244 -4.01 10.48 24.10
CA LYS A 244 -4.24 10.18 25.51
C LYS A 244 -4.54 11.52 26.18
N HIS A 245 -5.72 11.69 26.69
CA HIS A 245 -5.99 12.70 27.72
C HIS A 245 -5.13 12.31 28.92
N VAL A 246 -3.89 12.77 28.95
CA VAL A 246 -3.16 12.84 30.21
C VAL A 246 -3.90 13.95 30.96
N ASP A 247 -4.64 13.54 31.96
CA ASP A 247 -5.29 14.52 32.86
C ASP A 247 -4.22 15.51 33.28
N ASP A 248 -4.36 16.77 32.86
CA ASP A 248 -3.48 17.89 33.21
C ASP A 248 -3.44 18.17 34.72
N ALA A 249 -4.18 17.38 35.51
CA ALA A 249 -4.15 17.42 36.95
C ALA A 249 -2.73 17.32 37.54
N CYS A 250 -1.87 16.45 36.96
CA CYS A 250 -0.49 16.34 37.43
C CYS A 250 0.40 17.52 36.97
N ALA A 251 0.16 18.11 35.81
CA ALA A 251 0.90 19.26 35.32
C ALA A 251 0.53 20.53 36.11
N THR A 252 -0.74 20.68 36.51
CA THR A 252 -1.21 21.80 37.33
C THR A 252 -0.57 21.75 38.71
N PHE A 253 -0.42 20.58 39.34
CA PHE A 253 0.26 20.45 40.65
C PHE A 253 1.74 20.76 40.59
N ALA A 254 2.45 20.44 39.51
CA ALA A 254 3.86 20.77 39.35
C ALA A 254 4.07 22.29 39.19
N ASN A 255 3.21 22.96 38.40
CA ASN A 255 3.29 24.40 38.17
C ASN A 255 2.89 25.23 39.42
N ASP A 256 1.95 24.77 40.23
CA ASP A 256 1.57 25.44 41.47
C ASP A 256 2.67 25.35 42.54
N ARG A 257 3.45 24.26 42.61
CA ARG A 257 4.61 24.19 43.49
C ARG A 257 5.71 25.16 43.08
N TYR A 258 5.97 25.32 41.81
CA TYR A 258 6.96 26.31 41.33
C TYR A 258 6.53 27.76 41.57
N ARG A 259 5.22 28.07 41.44
CA ARG A 259 4.70 29.42 41.75
C ARG A 259 4.75 29.76 43.24
N ARG A 260 4.58 28.78 44.15
CA ARG A 260 4.63 29.04 45.60
C ARG A 260 6.06 29.24 46.10
N HIS A 261 7.06 28.60 45.50
CA HIS A 261 8.47 28.82 45.87
C HIS A 261 9.11 30.07 45.25
N GLY A 262 8.56 30.61 44.18
CA GLY A 262 9.07 31.84 43.55
C GLY A 262 8.64 33.15 44.22
N LYS A 263 7.64 33.15 45.10
CA LYS A 263 7.12 34.34 45.77
C LYS A 263 7.79 34.67 47.14
N GLY A 264 8.76 33.86 47.56
CA GLY A 264 9.36 33.95 48.89
C GLY A 264 10.70 34.68 49.01
N ARG A 265 11.19 35.40 47.98
CA ARG A 265 12.47 36.09 48.02
C ARG A 265 12.39 37.53 47.53
N HIS A 266 11.53 38.30 48.13
CA HIS A 266 11.68 39.78 48.12
C HIS A 266 11.22 40.32 49.47
N LEU A 267 11.96 40.02 50.50
CA LEU A 267 11.95 40.74 51.79
C LEU A 267 13.33 40.59 52.35
N PHE A 268 14.20 41.56 52.02
CA PHE A 268 15.20 42.17 52.85
C PHE A 268 16.01 43.14 51.93
N GLY A 269 15.52 44.36 51.88
CA GLY A 269 16.33 45.47 51.46
C GLY A 269 17.13 45.96 52.69
N PHE A 270 18.38 46.18 52.45
CA PHE A 270 19.19 47.25 53.06
C PHE A 270 20.21 47.70 52.01
#